data_0e33458f97da44b48ed0fb77c1847cf2
#
_entry.id   0e33458f97da44b48ed0fb77c1847cf2
#
_cell.length_a   1.000
_cell.length_b   1.000
_cell.length_c   1.000
_cell.angle_alpha   90.00
_cell.angle_beta   90.00
_cell.angle_gamma   90.00
#
_symmetry.space_group_name_H-M   'P 1'
#
loop_
_entity.id
_entity.type
_entity.pdbx_description
1 polymer ?
#
loop_
_entity_poly.entity_id
_entity_poly.type
_entity_poly.pdbx_seq_one_letter_code
_entity_poly.pdbx_strand_id
1 'polypeptide(L)'
;HTLKIFEDRFEVYQLTENDLVLVSTLGDMKYKMHFQRINQEEKTLAERMVGKWSLSKRYAKANGVWTETIGDYPLECWSDFTESGVFTTYTRWPAEEWKNDNMWWSVNESTGVVTYYVPGERKERYYRISLENNDNTMVMYYSEDFNPELEEQTTTEYKDVLVREN
;
A
#
# COMPACT_ATOMS: atom_id res chain seq x y z
N HIS A 1 -25.85 -25.25 11.50
CA HIS A 1 -24.43 -25.56 11.38
C HIS A 1 -23.84 -25.75 12.78
N THR A 2 -22.88 -26.65 12.92
CA THR A 2 -22.22 -26.93 14.20
C THR A 2 -20.76 -26.53 14.10
N LEU A 3 -20.27 -25.76 15.07
CA LEU A 3 -18.88 -25.40 15.24
C LEU A 3 -18.29 -26.25 16.37
N LYS A 4 -17.11 -26.85 16.13
CA LYS A 4 -16.36 -27.54 17.16
C LYS A 4 -15.17 -26.70 17.58
N ILE A 5 -15.12 -26.33 18.86
CA ILE A 5 -13.99 -25.60 19.47
C ILE A 5 -13.42 -26.51 20.56
N PHE A 6 -12.19 -26.97 20.39
CA PHE A 6 -11.58 -28.03 21.19
C PHE A 6 -12.44 -29.31 21.13
N GLU A 7 -12.90 -29.85 22.27
CA GLU A 7 -13.77 -30.99 22.34
C GLU A 7 -15.27 -30.63 22.44
N ASP A 8 -15.59 -29.35 22.64
CA ASP A 8 -16.95 -28.86 22.79
C ASP A 8 -17.63 -28.63 21.45
N ARG A 9 -18.94 -28.92 21.41
CA ARG A 9 -19.79 -28.68 20.24
C ARG A 9 -20.75 -27.54 20.53
N PHE A 10 -20.76 -26.58 19.61
CA PHE A 10 -21.64 -25.42 19.66
C PHE A 10 -22.57 -25.43 18.46
N GLU A 11 -23.83 -25.10 18.67
CA GLU A 11 -24.74 -24.79 17.59
C GLU A 11 -24.55 -23.33 17.15
N VAL A 12 -24.35 -23.08 15.86
CA VAL A 12 -24.32 -21.74 15.29
C VAL A 12 -25.75 -21.24 15.15
N TYR A 13 -26.18 -20.41 16.10
CA TYR A 13 -27.52 -19.83 16.12
C TYR A 13 -27.64 -18.66 15.13
N GLN A 14 -26.61 -17.81 15.04
CA GLN A 14 -26.57 -16.68 14.14
C GLN A 14 -25.13 -16.46 13.66
N LEU A 15 -24.98 -16.18 12.38
CA LEU A 15 -23.72 -15.77 11.77
C LEU A 15 -24.02 -14.66 10.77
N THR A 16 -23.46 -13.47 11.03
CA THR A 16 -23.47 -12.33 10.12
C THR A 16 -22.02 -11.91 9.85
N GLU A 17 -21.83 -10.88 9.06
CA GLU A 17 -20.50 -10.31 8.84
C GLU A 17 -19.80 -9.86 10.14
N ASN A 18 -20.60 -9.35 11.10
CA ASN A 18 -20.06 -8.73 12.32
C ASN A 18 -20.39 -9.52 13.60
N ASP A 19 -21.32 -10.47 13.55
CA ASP A 19 -21.79 -11.17 14.74
C ASP A 19 -21.77 -12.69 14.55
N LEU A 20 -21.29 -13.38 15.58
CA LEU A 20 -21.39 -14.82 15.73
C LEU A 20 -22.07 -15.12 17.07
N VAL A 21 -23.20 -15.82 17.00
CA VAL A 21 -23.91 -16.29 18.18
C VAL A 21 -23.84 -17.80 18.24
N LEU A 22 -23.24 -18.32 19.30
CA LEU A 22 -23.12 -19.74 19.58
C LEU A 22 -24.03 -20.13 20.74
N VAL A 23 -24.61 -21.30 20.63
CA VAL A 23 -25.40 -21.91 21.70
C VAL A 23 -24.79 -23.26 22.07
N SER A 24 -24.61 -23.51 23.33
CA SER A 24 -24.19 -24.81 23.86
C SER A 24 -25.11 -25.25 25.02
N THR A 25 -25.21 -26.53 25.20
CA THR A 25 -25.96 -27.14 26.31
C THR A 25 -25.00 -27.96 27.15
N LEU A 26 -24.91 -27.65 28.42
CA LEU A 26 -24.12 -28.40 29.40
C LEU A 26 -25.05 -28.88 30.52
N GLY A 27 -25.39 -30.19 30.53
CA GLY A 27 -26.42 -30.74 31.37
C GLY A 27 -27.79 -30.11 31.01
N ASP A 28 -28.49 -29.56 31.99
CA ASP A 28 -29.81 -28.91 31.81
C ASP A 28 -29.66 -27.40 31.51
N MET A 29 -28.48 -26.87 31.46
CA MET A 29 -28.22 -25.44 31.23
C MET A 29 -27.90 -25.16 29.77
N LYS A 30 -28.52 -24.09 29.25
CA LYS A 30 -28.19 -23.55 27.92
C LYS A 30 -27.39 -22.27 28.07
N TYR A 31 -26.30 -22.22 27.35
CA TYR A 31 -25.42 -21.06 27.27
C TYR A 31 -25.52 -20.44 25.89
N LYS A 32 -25.68 -19.12 25.85
CA LYS A 32 -25.65 -18.33 24.62
C LYS A 32 -24.47 -17.38 24.71
N MET A 33 -23.55 -17.51 23.77
CA MET A 33 -22.38 -16.66 23.66
C MET A 33 -22.55 -15.78 22.42
N HIS A 34 -22.38 -14.49 22.60
CA HIS A 34 -22.42 -13.51 21.53
C HIS A 34 -21.02 -12.94 21.34
N PHE A 35 -20.48 -13.12 20.15
CA PHE A 35 -19.19 -12.59 19.73
C PHE A 35 -19.45 -11.53 18.68
N GLN A 36 -18.85 -10.38 18.86
CA GLN A 36 -18.78 -9.36 17.82
C GLN A 36 -17.40 -9.40 17.18
N ARG A 37 -17.36 -9.24 15.85
CA ARG A 37 -16.11 -9.05 15.15
C ARG A 37 -15.48 -7.78 15.71
N ILE A 38 -14.30 -7.91 16.28
CA ILE A 38 -13.46 -6.75 16.54
C ILE A 38 -13.04 -6.27 15.16
N ASN A 39 -13.59 -5.15 14.69
CA ASN A 39 -13.00 -4.44 13.58
C ASN A 39 -11.60 -4.05 14.07
N GLN A 40 -10.57 -4.76 13.61
CA GLN A 40 -9.23 -4.21 13.65
C GLN A 40 -9.36 -2.89 12.89
N GLU A 41 -8.98 -1.78 13.51
CA GLU A 41 -8.89 -0.51 12.82
C GLU A 41 -8.16 -0.79 11.52
N GLU A 42 -8.82 -0.50 10.40
CA GLU A 42 -8.19 -0.71 9.08
C GLU A 42 -6.94 0.15 9.11
N LYS A 43 -5.80 -0.47 8.82
CA LYS A 43 -4.54 0.26 8.74
C LYS A 43 -4.71 1.44 7.78
N THR A 44 -4.25 2.58 8.16
CA THR A 44 -4.18 3.75 7.30
C THR A 44 -3.36 3.45 6.05
N LEU A 45 -3.53 4.23 5.01
CA LEU A 45 -2.72 4.07 3.79
C LEU A 45 -1.23 4.25 4.11
N ALA A 46 -0.89 5.21 5.00
CA ALA A 46 0.46 5.41 5.49
C ALA A 46 1.05 4.14 6.12
N GLU A 47 0.34 3.51 7.05
CA GLU A 47 0.78 2.26 7.71
C GLU A 47 0.91 1.10 6.72
N ARG A 48 0.05 1.06 5.71
CA ARG A 48 0.09 0.06 4.65
C ARG A 48 1.25 0.28 3.67
N MET A 49 1.73 1.51 3.51
CA MET A 49 2.89 1.84 2.68
C MET A 49 4.23 1.50 3.33
N VAL A 50 4.30 1.53 4.67
CA VAL A 50 5.55 1.25 5.40
C VAL A 50 6.15 -0.09 4.98
N GLY A 51 7.45 -0.07 4.70
CA GLY A 51 8.24 -1.22 4.30
C GLY A 51 9.05 -1.00 3.03
N LYS A 52 9.73 -2.06 2.60
CA LYS A 52 10.61 -2.06 1.44
C LYS A 52 9.89 -2.52 0.19
N TRP A 53 10.12 -1.79 -0.92
CA TRP A 53 9.48 -1.98 -2.21
C TRP A 53 10.49 -1.97 -3.33
N SER A 54 10.49 -2.99 -4.16
CA SER A 54 11.36 -3.08 -5.34
C SER A 54 10.61 -2.67 -6.61
N LEU A 55 11.25 -1.86 -7.44
CA LEU A 55 10.72 -1.51 -8.76
C LEU A 55 10.66 -2.75 -9.64
N SER A 56 9.46 -3.11 -10.06
CA SER A 56 9.21 -4.25 -10.94
C SER A 56 9.05 -3.83 -12.39
N LYS A 57 8.31 -2.74 -12.64
CA LYS A 57 8.04 -2.23 -13.99
C LYS A 57 7.88 -0.72 -13.99
N ARG A 58 8.27 -0.11 -15.11
CA ARG A 58 8.02 1.31 -15.40
C ARG A 58 7.32 1.46 -16.73
N TYR A 59 6.38 2.36 -16.80
CA TYR A 59 5.65 2.71 -18.00
C TYR A 59 5.69 4.22 -18.23
N ALA A 60 5.74 4.63 -19.49
CA ALA A 60 5.45 6.00 -19.90
C ALA A 60 4.13 6.03 -20.69
N LYS A 61 3.40 7.13 -20.58
CA LYS A 61 2.15 7.34 -21.31
C LYS A 61 2.40 8.25 -22.50
N ALA A 62 2.11 7.75 -23.69
CA ALA A 62 2.14 8.52 -24.91
C ALA A 62 0.82 8.34 -25.66
N ASN A 63 0.20 9.44 -26.09
CA ASN A 63 -1.10 9.44 -26.78
C ASN A 63 -2.20 8.63 -26.03
N GLY A 64 -2.22 8.72 -24.71
CA GLY A 64 -3.18 8.01 -23.87
C GLY A 64 -2.89 6.53 -23.63
N VAL A 65 -1.82 5.97 -24.20
CA VAL A 65 -1.44 4.56 -24.09
C VAL A 65 -0.21 4.41 -23.20
N TRP A 66 -0.30 3.49 -22.21
CA TRP A 66 0.83 3.11 -21.38
C TRP A 66 1.72 2.11 -22.11
N THR A 67 3.01 2.43 -22.24
CA THR A 67 4.03 1.55 -22.83
C THR A 67 5.12 1.30 -21.82
N GLU A 68 5.50 0.05 -21.61
CA GLU A 68 6.62 -0.31 -20.75
C GLU A 68 7.90 0.26 -21.32
N THR A 69 8.65 1.01 -20.52
CA THR A 69 9.92 1.62 -20.93
C THR A 69 11.05 0.63 -20.73
N ILE A 70 11.55 0.06 -21.82
CA ILE A 70 12.68 -0.88 -21.82
C ILE A 70 13.97 -0.07 -21.95
N GLY A 71 14.89 -0.23 -21.00
CA GLY A 71 16.21 0.42 -21.04
C GLY A 71 16.36 1.67 -20.18
N ASP A 72 15.26 2.25 -19.69
CA ASP A 72 15.29 3.41 -18.78
C ASP A 72 15.20 2.99 -17.30
N TYR A 73 15.56 1.75 -17.01
CA TYR A 73 15.58 1.23 -15.65
C TYR A 73 16.97 1.30 -15.05
N PRO A 74 17.10 1.68 -13.79
CA PRO A 74 18.28 1.29 -13.03
C PRO A 74 18.37 -0.24 -12.99
N LEU A 75 19.57 -0.79 -12.88
CA LEU A 75 19.77 -2.24 -12.76
C LEU A 75 19.03 -2.79 -11.53
N GLU A 76 19.03 -2.01 -10.48
CA GLU A 76 18.30 -2.28 -9.25
C GLU A 76 17.76 -0.96 -8.72
N CYS A 77 16.49 -0.99 -8.29
CA CYS A 77 15.84 0.15 -7.65
C CYS A 77 14.88 -0.37 -6.59
N TRP A 78 15.05 0.10 -5.37
CA TRP A 78 14.12 -0.18 -4.31
C TRP A 78 13.92 1.05 -3.41
N SER A 79 12.83 1.07 -2.72
CA SER A 79 12.39 2.18 -1.88
C SER A 79 12.00 1.65 -0.51
N ASP A 80 12.32 2.40 0.53
CA ASP A 80 11.99 2.07 1.91
C ASP A 80 11.20 3.22 2.53
N PHE A 81 9.96 2.95 2.92
CA PHE A 81 9.08 3.88 3.61
C PHE A 81 9.05 3.53 5.09
N THR A 82 9.45 4.46 5.94
CA THR A 82 9.50 4.25 7.39
C THR A 82 8.33 4.91 8.10
N GLU A 83 7.96 4.39 9.27
CA GLU A 83 6.93 4.98 10.15
C GLU A 83 7.30 6.40 10.61
N SER A 84 8.58 6.75 10.62
CA SER A 84 9.03 8.09 10.98
C SER A 84 8.82 9.15 9.89
N GLY A 85 8.21 8.78 8.75
CA GLY A 85 7.99 9.68 7.63
C GLY A 85 9.23 9.90 6.76
N VAL A 86 10.23 9.02 6.84
CA VAL A 86 11.39 9.03 5.95
C VAL A 86 11.17 8.03 4.82
N PHE A 87 11.45 8.46 3.62
CA PHE A 87 11.43 7.68 2.40
C PHE A 87 12.84 7.66 1.82
N THR A 88 13.42 6.48 1.65
CA THR A 88 14.75 6.33 1.08
C THR A 88 14.66 5.57 -0.23
N THR A 89 15.19 6.11 -1.30
CA THR A 89 15.36 5.41 -2.57
C THR A 89 16.80 4.94 -2.73
N TYR A 90 16.93 3.73 -3.25
CA TYR A 90 18.22 3.15 -3.60
C TYR A 90 18.20 2.78 -5.08
N THR A 91 19.15 3.32 -5.84
CA THR A 91 19.22 3.08 -7.27
C THR A 91 20.64 2.70 -7.67
N ARG A 92 20.76 1.78 -8.61
CA ARG A 92 22.02 1.43 -9.25
C ARG A 92 21.84 1.35 -10.76
N TRP A 93 22.50 2.25 -11.45
CA TRP A 93 22.55 2.27 -12.91
C TRP A 93 23.71 1.43 -13.46
N PRO A 94 23.68 1.00 -14.74
CA PRO A 94 24.81 0.31 -15.37
C PRO A 94 26.11 1.12 -15.23
N ALA A 95 27.17 0.47 -14.76
CA ALA A 95 28.49 1.06 -14.52
C ALA A 95 28.55 2.18 -13.49
N GLU A 96 27.52 2.37 -12.66
CA GLU A 96 27.49 3.32 -11.55
C GLU A 96 27.48 2.61 -10.21
N GLU A 97 27.95 3.32 -9.18
CA GLU A 97 27.83 2.90 -7.79
C GLU A 97 26.39 3.11 -7.28
N TRP A 98 26.05 2.47 -6.17
CA TRP A 98 24.77 2.68 -5.49
C TRP A 98 24.61 4.15 -5.08
N LYS A 99 23.46 4.70 -5.41
CA LYS A 99 23.02 6.01 -4.93
C LYS A 99 21.83 5.82 -4.00
N ASN A 100 21.78 6.58 -2.93
CA ASN A 100 20.64 6.65 -2.05
C ASN A 100 20.26 8.11 -1.81
N ASP A 101 18.94 8.36 -1.83
CA ASP A 101 18.37 9.66 -1.52
C ASP A 101 17.36 9.49 -0.38
N ASN A 102 17.50 10.29 0.66
CA ASN A 102 16.58 10.35 1.77
C ASN A 102 15.66 11.55 1.59
N MET A 103 14.38 11.30 1.71
CA MET A 103 13.32 12.29 1.54
C MET A 103 12.33 12.21 2.71
N TRP A 104 11.64 13.30 3.00
CA TRP A 104 10.49 13.28 3.90
C TRP A 104 9.24 12.99 3.08
N TRP A 105 8.34 12.20 3.63
CA TRP A 105 7.08 11.90 2.96
C TRP A 105 5.88 12.03 3.88
N SER A 106 4.74 12.30 3.28
CA SER A 106 3.43 12.21 3.89
C SER A 106 2.42 11.76 2.84
N VAL A 107 1.28 11.22 3.24
CA VAL A 107 0.21 10.79 2.34
C VAL A 107 -1.12 11.40 2.76
N ASN A 108 -1.88 11.83 1.77
CA ASN A 108 -3.28 12.19 1.95
C ASN A 108 -4.12 10.91 1.82
N GLU A 109 -4.67 10.42 2.94
CA GLU A 109 -5.42 9.19 3.05
C GLU A 109 -6.64 9.13 2.10
N SER A 110 -7.28 10.25 1.85
CA SER A 110 -8.49 10.30 1.02
C SER A 110 -8.23 10.31 -0.47
N THR A 111 -7.07 10.82 -0.92
CA THR A 111 -6.74 10.98 -2.34
C THR A 111 -5.65 10.03 -2.83
N GLY A 112 -4.91 9.40 -1.91
CA GLY A 112 -3.74 8.59 -2.23
C GLY A 112 -2.56 9.42 -2.78
N VAL A 113 -2.57 10.74 -2.56
CA VAL A 113 -1.46 11.61 -2.99
C VAL A 113 -0.37 11.58 -1.93
N VAL A 114 0.81 11.15 -2.32
CA VAL A 114 2.04 11.23 -1.53
C VAL A 114 2.77 12.50 -1.88
N THR A 115 3.04 13.32 -0.88
CA THR A 115 3.93 14.48 -0.98
C THR A 115 5.31 14.07 -0.46
N TYR A 116 6.35 14.38 -1.19
CA TYR A 116 7.70 14.17 -0.71
C TYR A 116 8.59 15.38 -0.91
N TYR A 117 9.55 15.51 -0.03
CA TYR A 117 10.45 16.64 0.05
C TYR A 117 11.89 16.16 0.12
N VAL A 118 12.71 16.60 -0.85
CA VAL A 118 14.13 16.32 -0.88
C VAL A 118 14.87 17.38 -0.05
N PRO A 119 15.63 17.00 0.98
CA PRO A 119 16.39 17.94 1.78
C PRO A 119 17.33 18.80 0.89
N GLY A 120 17.21 20.12 1.02
CA GLY A 120 17.96 21.07 0.21
C GLY A 120 17.28 21.52 -1.08
N GLU A 121 16.25 20.85 -1.54
CA GLU A 121 15.35 21.36 -2.58
C GLU A 121 14.27 22.24 -1.94
N ARG A 122 13.82 23.26 -2.69
CA ARG A 122 12.72 24.14 -2.25
C ARG A 122 11.37 23.73 -2.84
N LYS A 123 11.31 22.58 -3.51
CA LYS A 123 10.14 22.15 -4.26
C LYS A 123 9.62 20.83 -3.67
N GLU A 124 8.34 20.81 -3.35
CA GLU A 124 7.62 19.57 -3.08
C GLU A 124 7.38 18.85 -4.40
N ARG A 125 7.40 17.54 -4.34
CA ARG A 125 7.04 16.66 -5.45
C ARG A 125 5.94 15.71 -4.99
N TYR A 126 5.19 15.19 -5.95
CA TYR A 126 3.97 14.45 -5.68
C TYR A 126 3.91 13.16 -6.48
N TYR A 127 3.42 12.11 -5.85
CA TYR A 127 2.98 10.87 -6.49
C TYR A 127 1.52 10.63 -6.13
N ARG A 128 0.78 10.05 -7.05
CA ARG A 128 -0.48 9.38 -6.69
C ARG A 128 -0.21 7.90 -6.61
N ILE A 129 -0.65 7.26 -5.53
CA ILE A 129 -0.44 5.83 -5.33
C ILE A 129 -1.76 5.07 -5.24
N SER A 130 -1.69 3.79 -5.58
CA SER A 130 -2.67 2.77 -5.21
C SER A 130 -1.95 1.52 -4.71
N LEU A 131 -2.55 0.84 -3.72
CA LEU A 131 -2.10 -0.46 -3.26
C LEU A 131 -3.01 -1.54 -3.82
N GLU A 132 -2.43 -2.60 -4.35
CA GLU A 132 -3.10 -3.71 -5.02
C GLU A 132 -2.59 -5.05 -4.46
N ASN A 133 -3.26 -6.15 -4.80
CA ASN A 133 -2.87 -7.50 -4.43
C ASN A 133 -2.64 -7.69 -2.91
N ASN A 134 -3.60 -7.26 -2.09
CA ASN A 134 -3.51 -7.29 -0.63
C ASN A 134 -2.24 -6.57 -0.11
N ASP A 135 -1.99 -5.37 -0.62
CA ASP A 135 -0.84 -4.51 -0.28
C ASP A 135 0.54 -5.09 -0.64
N ASN A 136 0.60 -6.03 -1.56
CA ASN A 136 1.87 -6.56 -2.07
C ASN A 136 2.36 -5.85 -3.34
N THR A 137 1.53 -5.00 -3.93
CA THR A 137 1.88 -4.19 -5.11
C THR A 137 1.52 -2.74 -4.84
N MET A 138 2.45 -1.83 -5.10
CA MET A 138 2.23 -0.39 -5.07
C MET A 138 2.36 0.15 -6.49
N VAL A 139 1.37 0.87 -6.97
CA VAL A 139 1.42 1.56 -8.25
C VAL A 139 1.55 3.05 -7.99
N MET A 140 2.61 3.65 -8.51
CA MET A 140 2.93 5.07 -8.36
C MET A 140 2.77 5.78 -9.69
N TYR A 141 1.91 6.80 -9.74
CA TYR A 141 1.72 7.65 -10.91
C TYR A 141 2.34 9.02 -10.66
N TYR A 142 3.12 9.50 -11.60
CA TYR A 142 3.77 10.80 -11.49
C TYR A 142 4.07 11.40 -12.88
N SER A 143 4.36 12.70 -12.88
CA SER A 143 5.00 13.41 -13.99
C SER A 143 5.97 14.42 -13.39
N GLU A 144 6.86 14.97 -14.18
CA GLU A 144 7.82 15.98 -13.70
C GLU A 144 7.12 17.23 -13.12
N ASP A 145 5.93 17.54 -13.67
CA ASP A 145 5.12 18.71 -13.26
C ASP A 145 3.86 18.30 -12.49
N PHE A 146 3.78 17.05 -11.97
CA PHE A 146 2.59 16.64 -11.25
C PHE A 146 2.34 17.56 -10.05
N ASN A 147 1.25 18.28 -10.11
CA ASN A 147 0.70 19.05 -9.01
C ASN A 147 -0.78 18.67 -8.84
N PRO A 148 -1.17 18.11 -7.68
CA PRO A 148 -2.55 17.67 -7.45
C PRO A 148 -3.58 18.81 -7.48
N GLU A 149 -3.14 20.07 -7.40
CA GLU A 149 -3.99 21.25 -7.48
C GLU A 149 -4.24 21.74 -8.92
N LEU A 150 -3.50 21.19 -9.90
CA LEU A 150 -3.66 21.57 -11.31
C LEU A 150 -4.49 20.52 -12.07
N GLU A 151 -5.47 20.98 -12.84
CA GLU A 151 -6.34 20.10 -13.64
C GLU A 151 -5.65 19.54 -14.89
N GLU A 152 -4.68 20.25 -15.45
CA GLU A 152 -3.95 19.85 -16.65
C GLU A 152 -2.47 19.64 -16.35
N GLN A 153 -1.93 18.51 -16.82
CA GLN A 153 -0.52 18.18 -16.77
C GLN A 153 0.06 18.15 -18.18
N THR A 154 1.10 18.93 -18.39
CA THR A 154 1.68 19.15 -19.74
C THR A 154 2.84 18.22 -20.06
N THR A 155 3.31 17.44 -19.10
CA THR A 155 4.48 16.57 -19.23
C THR A 155 4.11 15.10 -19.40
N THR A 156 5.10 14.30 -19.78
CA THR A 156 4.98 12.83 -19.87
C THR A 156 4.59 12.26 -18.52
N GLU A 157 3.49 11.51 -18.51
CA GLU A 157 3.06 10.76 -17.33
C GLU A 157 3.83 9.44 -17.24
N TYR A 158 4.24 9.09 -16.03
CA TYR A 158 4.90 7.84 -15.71
C TYR A 158 4.09 7.01 -14.73
N LYS A 159 4.27 5.70 -14.80
CA LYS A 159 3.70 4.74 -13.86
C LYS A 159 4.76 3.72 -13.47
N ASP A 160 5.11 3.68 -12.21
CA ASP A 160 5.98 2.65 -11.62
C ASP A 160 5.13 1.62 -10.90
N VAL A 161 5.47 0.36 -11.10
CA VAL A 161 4.89 -0.78 -10.38
C VAL A 161 5.97 -1.34 -9.47
N LEU A 162 5.74 -1.26 -8.17
CA LEU A 162 6.64 -1.75 -7.14
C LEU A 162 6.04 -2.99 -6.47
N VAL A 163 6.88 -3.91 -6.07
CA VAL A 163 6.49 -5.13 -5.35
C VAL A 163 7.10 -5.09 -3.96
N ARG A 164 6.32 -5.45 -2.95
CA ARG A 164 6.77 -5.52 -1.56
C ARG A 164 7.84 -6.60 -1.40
N GLU A 165 8.92 -6.25 -0.74
CA GLU A 165 9.93 -7.21 -0.32
C GLU A 165 9.55 -7.83 1.02
N ASN A 166 9.67 -9.15 1.10
CA ASN A 166 9.39 -9.94 2.33
C ASN A 166 10.60 -9.98 3.26
#